data_faa18b67ad593a9fa86e5513fd89d40a
#
_entry.id   faa18b67ad593a9fa86e5513fd89d40a
#
_cell.length_a   1.000
_cell.length_b   1.000
_cell.length_c   1.000
_cell.angle_alpha   90.00
_cell.angle_beta   90.00
_cell.angle_gamma   90.00
#
_symmetry.space_group_name_H-M   'P 1'
#
loop_
_entity.id
_entity.type
_entity.pdbx_description
1 polymer ?
#
loop_
_entity_poly.entity_id
_entity_poly.type
_entity_poly.pdbx_seq_one_letter_code
_entity_poly.pdbx_strand_id
1 'polypeptide(L)'
;MYKKNKKYFLLHFIVFIFGFTAILGKLITLPSEVLVWYRVLIGTIGILAILVFSRISLTISKHQLFSYLSVGVLIAIHWVTFFESVKQSNVSVALAAISSATLFTSLLEPLFFKRKFRLYEIVFGVFIMIGLYLIFNFETHYQLGLILGITSAFFASSFTVLNGILVKTNDAKIISIYELTGAFIVLSIYLFLNSSIRLESFSLTYSNFFYLLVLGLVCTTFAFVASVEVMKELSPFTVSLTINLEPVYGIIIAVILFGESEKMTNGFYLGTLLILGTLFANAWFKKKKA
;
A
#
# COMPACT_ATOMS: atom_id res chain seq x y z
N MET A 1 -23.48 -0.94 16.20
CA MET A 1 -22.42 0.01 16.65
C MET A 1 -21.13 -0.70 17.11
N TYR A 2 -21.17 -1.65 18.02
CA TYR A 2 -20.00 -2.36 18.56
C TYR A 2 -19.12 -3.08 17.50
N LYS A 3 -19.71 -3.79 16.52
CA LYS A 3 -18.98 -4.48 15.44
C LYS A 3 -18.18 -3.49 14.56
N LYS A 4 -18.77 -2.35 14.21
CA LYS A 4 -18.14 -1.33 13.36
C LYS A 4 -16.93 -0.68 14.06
N ASN A 5 -17.01 -0.42 15.36
CA ASN A 5 -15.89 0.11 16.14
C ASN A 5 -14.70 -0.87 16.18
N LYS A 6 -14.96 -2.18 16.24
CA LYS A 6 -13.94 -3.23 16.21
C LYS A 6 -13.18 -3.24 14.87
N LYS A 7 -13.87 -2.96 13.73
CA LYS A 7 -13.22 -2.88 12.41
C LYS A 7 -12.38 -1.61 12.27
N TYR A 8 -12.79 -0.48 12.84
CA TYR A 8 -11.94 0.71 12.88
C TYR A 8 -10.69 0.50 13.74
N PHE A 9 -10.81 -0.13 14.90
CA PHE A 9 -9.64 -0.46 15.72
C PHE A 9 -8.67 -1.39 14.99
N LEU A 10 -9.18 -2.44 14.35
CA LEU A 10 -8.37 -3.33 13.51
C LEU A 10 -7.69 -2.57 12.38
N LEU A 11 -8.40 -1.66 11.71
CA LEU A 11 -7.84 -0.85 10.64
C LEU A 11 -6.69 0.06 11.14
N HIS A 12 -6.83 0.71 12.29
CA HIS A 12 -5.75 1.50 12.87
C HIS A 12 -4.52 0.64 13.22
N PHE A 13 -4.74 -0.57 13.74
CA PHE A 13 -3.65 -1.51 14.01
C PHE A 13 -2.93 -1.94 12.73
N ILE A 14 -3.69 -2.22 11.66
CA ILE A 14 -3.12 -2.51 10.32
C ILE A 14 -2.28 -1.35 9.81
N VAL A 15 -2.77 -0.12 9.93
CA VAL A 15 -2.06 1.09 9.48
C VAL A 15 -0.76 1.30 10.25
N PHE A 16 -0.76 1.03 11.55
CA PHE A 16 0.47 1.04 12.35
C PHE A 16 1.48 0.01 11.83
N ILE A 17 1.03 -1.22 11.50
CA ILE A 17 1.90 -2.25 10.89
C ILE A 17 2.43 -1.77 9.52
N PHE A 18 1.59 -1.15 8.70
CA PHE A 18 2.01 -0.64 7.39
C PHE A 18 3.08 0.45 7.52
N GLY A 19 3.05 1.28 8.56
CA GLY A 19 4.10 2.25 8.84
C GLY A 19 5.51 1.66 8.93
N PHE A 20 5.64 0.39 9.30
CA PHE A 20 6.93 -0.33 9.27
C PHE A 20 7.33 -0.83 7.89
N THR A 21 6.42 -0.88 6.92
CA THR A 21 6.71 -1.44 5.59
C THR A 21 7.83 -0.69 4.86
N ALA A 22 7.76 0.65 4.86
CA ALA A 22 8.79 1.48 4.23
C ALA A 22 10.15 1.37 4.96
N ILE A 23 10.12 1.25 6.29
CA ILE A 23 11.32 1.07 7.12
C ILE A 23 11.99 -0.26 6.79
N LEU A 24 11.23 -1.36 6.73
CA LEU A 24 11.73 -2.66 6.31
C LEU A 24 12.28 -2.60 4.88
N GLY A 25 11.60 -1.86 3.98
CA GLY A 25 12.06 -1.64 2.61
C GLY A 25 13.42 -0.95 2.52
N LYS A 26 13.70 0.01 3.42
CA LYS A 26 15.01 0.66 3.53
C LYS A 26 16.08 -0.25 4.12
N LEU A 27 15.71 -1.10 5.09
CA LEU A 27 16.63 -2.03 5.74
C LEU A 27 17.00 -3.23 4.85
N ILE A 28 16.11 -3.64 3.94
CA ILE A 28 16.35 -4.75 3.02
C ILE A 28 17.20 -4.26 1.84
N THR A 29 18.38 -4.84 1.68
CA THR A 29 19.37 -4.41 0.66
C THR A 29 19.16 -5.02 -0.73
N LEU A 30 18.17 -5.89 -0.91
CA LEU A 30 17.83 -6.52 -2.19
C LEU A 30 17.28 -5.49 -3.21
N PRO A 31 17.41 -5.70 -4.52
CA PRO A 31 16.65 -4.95 -5.54
C PRO A 31 15.15 -4.97 -5.24
N SER A 32 14.42 -3.90 -5.57
CA SER A 32 13.00 -3.75 -5.20
C SER A 32 12.14 -4.86 -5.74
N GLU A 33 12.38 -5.33 -6.96
CA GLU A 33 11.64 -6.39 -7.61
C GLU A 33 11.88 -7.75 -6.91
N VAL A 34 13.11 -8.03 -6.51
CA VAL A 34 13.48 -9.24 -5.79
C VAL A 34 12.92 -9.23 -4.37
N LEU A 35 12.97 -8.07 -3.70
CA LEU A 35 12.35 -7.86 -2.40
C LEU A 35 10.84 -8.18 -2.46
N VAL A 36 10.14 -7.60 -3.44
CA VAL A 36 8.69 -7.83 -3.60
C VAL A 36 8.41 -9.27 -4.00
N TRP A 37 9.22 -9.88 -4.83
CA TRP A 37 9.10 -11.30 -5.19
C TRP A 37 9.14 -12.20 -3.95
N TYR A 38 10.13 -12.01 -3.06
CA TYR A 38 10.19 -12.75 -1.79
C TYR A 38 9.01 -12.42 -0.87
N ARG A 39 8.61 -11.15 -0.80
CA ARG A 39 7.46 -10.70 -0.02
C ARG A 39 6.17 -11.44 -0.43
N VAL A 40 5.89 -11.49 -1.73
CA VAL A 40 4.67 -12.17 -2.24
C VAL A 40 4.77 -13.68 -2.10
N LEU A 41 5.95 -14.27 -2.29
CA LEU A 41 6.17 -15.69 -2.07
C LEU A 41 5.85 -16.10 -0.62
N ILE A 42 6.46 -15.41 0.34
CA ILE A 42 6.25 -15.66 1.78
C ILE A 42 4.79 -15.40 2.15
N GLY A 43 4.21 -14.30 1.66
CA GLY A 43 2.81 -13.96 1.88
C GLY A 43 1.84 -15.01 1.35
N THR A 44 2.08 -15.49 0.13
CA THR A 44 1.28 -16.56 -0.50
C THR A 44 1.36 -17.86 0.31
N ILE A 45 2.57 -18.28 0.71
CA ILE A 45 2.76 -19.46 1.57
C ILE A 45 2.05 -19.28 2.90
N GLY A 46 2.16 -18.10 3.52
CA GLY A 46 1.49 -17.80 4.79
C GLY A 46 -0.04 -17.88 4.70
N ILE A 47 -0.64 -17.31 3.66
CA ILE A 47 -2.10 -17.40 3.45
C ILE A 47 -2.51 -18.84 3.13
N LEU A 48 -1.75 -19.54 2.28
CA LEU A 48 -2.01 -20.94 1.94
C LEU A 48 -2.03 -21.81 3.21
N ALA A 49 -1.06 -21.62 4.11
CA ALA A 49 -1.03 -22.33 5.39
C ALA A 49 -2.31 -22.05 6.20
N ILE A 50 -2.74 -20.78 6.33
CA ILE A 50 -3.99 -20.43 7.03
C ILE A 50 -5.19 -21.13 6.39
N LEU A 51 -5.29 -21.16 5.05
CA LEU A 51 -6.41 -21.77 4.34
C LEU A 51 -6.45 -23.28 4.55
N VAL A 52 -5.31 -23.96 4.46
CA VAL A 52 -5.18 -25.41 4.70
C VAL A 52 -5.58 -25.76 6.14
N PHE A 53 -5.02 -25.07 7.14
CA PHE A 53 -5.36 -25.32 8.55
C PHE A 53 -6.83 -25.00 8.86
N SER A 54 -7.41 -23.99 8.20
CA SER A 54 -8.82 -23.62 8.36
C SER A 54 -9.76 -24.47 7.50
N ARG A 55 -9.26 -25.39 6.67
CA ARG A 55 -10.01 -26.23 5.72
C ARG A 55 -10.94 -25.44 4.79
N ILE A 56 -10.47 -24.27 4.36
CA ILE A 56 -11.20 -23.39 3.44
C ILE A 56 -10.93 -23.87 2.01
N SER A 57 -11.99 -24.08 1.22
CA SER A 57 -11.87 -24.48 -0.18
C SER A 57 -11.30 -23.36 -1.04
N LEU A 58 -10.36 -23.71 -1.94
CA LEU A 58 -9.78 -22.83 -2.94
C LEU A 58 -10.60 -22.75 -4.25
N THR A 59 -11.76 -23.40 -4.29
CA THR A 59 -12.57 -23.47 -5.51
C THR A 59 -13.15 -22.11 -5.86
N ILE A 60 -12.84 -21.62 -7.07
CA ILE A 60 -13.36 -20.37 -7.64
C ILE A 60 -13.74 -20.57 -9.11
N SER A 61 -14.56 -19.69 -9.64
CA SER A 61 -14.89 -19.68 -11.07
C SER A 61 -13.71 -19.13 -11.91
N LYS A 62 -13.69 -19.45 -13.21
CA LYS A 62 -12.69 -18.91 -14.15
C LYS A 62 -12.70 -17.38 -14.21
N HIS A 63 -13.87 -16.76 -14.11
CA HIS A 63 -14.02 -15.31 -14.08
C HIS A 63 -13.38 -14.71 -12.83
N GLN A 64 -13.62 -15.31 -11.66
CA GLN A 64 -12.97 -14.88 -10.40
C GLN A 64 -11.46 -15.04 -10.46
N LEU A 65 -10.98 -16.18 -11.00
CA LEU A 65 -9.54 -16.43 -11.17
C LEU A 65 -8.88 -15.31 -11.98
N PHE A 66 -9.43 -15.00 -13.16
CA PHE A 66 -8.89 -13.94 -14.01
C PHE A 66 -8.92 -12.57 -13.30
N SER A 67 -10.04 -12.25 -12.65
CA SER A 67 -10.19 -11.00 -11.90
C SER A 67 -9.14 -10.86 -10.79
N TYR A 68 -8.97 -11.88 -9.95
CA TYR A 68 -8.02 -11.82 -8.83
C TYR A 68 -6.56 -11.78 -9.30
N LEU A 69 -6.20 -12.59 -10.30
CA LEU A 69 -4.86 -12.54 -10.88
C LEU A 69 -4.54 -11.18 -11.49
N SER A 70 -5.52 -10.54 -12.16
CA SER A 70 -5.34 -9.19 -12.73
C SER A 70 -5.13 -8.13 -11.64
N VAL A 71 -5.85 -8.21 -10.51
CA VAL A 71 -5.60 -7.34 -9.36
C VAL A 71 -4.22 -7.60 -8.78
N GLY A 72 -3.74 -8.83 -8.78
CA GLY A 72 -2.38 -9.19 -8.39
C GLY A 72 -1.30 -8.47 -9.19
N VAL A 73 -1.52 -8.22 -10.49
CA VAL A 73 -0.61 -7.40 -11.31
C VAL A 73 -0.52 -5.97 -10.78
N LEU A 74 -1.67 -5.35 -10.42
CA LEU A 74 -1.70 -4.00 -9.85
C LEU A 74 -0.96 -3.94 -8.52
N ILE A 75 -1.11 -4.97 -7.68
CA ILE A 75 -0.40 -5.09 -6.40
C ILE A 75 1.11 -5.20 -6.63
N ALA A 76 1.55 -6.00 -7.60
CA ALA A 76 2.96 -6.14 -7.93
C ALA A 76 3.57 -4.79 -8.35
N ILE A 77 2.93 -4.06 -9.26
CA ILE A 77 3.38 -2.75 -9.70
C ILE A 77 3.41 -1.76 -8.53
N HIS A 78 2.35 -1.72 -7.71
CA HIS A 78 2.30 -0.88 -6.52
C HIS A 78 3.50 -1.13 -5.61
N TRP A 79 3.76 -2.37 -5.22
CA TRP A 79 4.82 -2.66 -4.27
C TRP A 79 6.22 -2.43 -4.84
N VAL A 80 6.46 -2.80 -6.11
CA VAL A 80 7.76 -2.54 -6.75
C VAL A 80 8.03 -1.04 -6.81
N THR A 81 7.07 -0.24 -7.30
CA THR A 81 7.23 1.22 -7.39
C THR A 81 7.31 1.88 -6.01
N PHE A 82 6.65 1.34 -4.98
CA PHE A 82 6.77 1.82 -3.61
C PHE A 82 8.17 1.59 -3.02
N PHE A 83 8.69 0.37 -3.10
CA PHE A 83 10.02 0.09 -2.57
C PHE A 83 11.12 0.78 -3.39
N GLU A 84 10.92 0.90 -4.69
CA GLU A 84 11.84 1.66 -5.52
C GLU A 84 11.78 3.15 -5.17
N SER A 85 10.61 3.71 -4.87
CA SER A 85 10.49 5.07 -4.33
C SER A 85 11.32 5.26 -3.07
N VAL A 86 11.24 4.32 -2.11
CA VAL A 86 12.05 4.36 -0.88
C VAL A 86 13.55 4.34 -1.18
N LYS A 87 13.99 3.57 -2.18
CA LYS A 87 15.42 3.42 -2.54
C LYS A 87 15.96 4.59 -3.34
N GLN A 88 15.14 5.18 -4.22
CA GLN A 88 15.50 6.35 -5.03
C GLN A 88 15.35 7.68 -4.27
N SER A 89 14.77 7.65 -3.08
CA SER A 89 14.65 8.80 -2.20
C SER A 89 14.96 8.42 -0.75
N ASN A 90 13.95 8.43 0.10
CA ASN A 90 14.00 7.94 1.47
C ASN A 90 12.59 7.55 1.94
N VAL A 91 12.48 7.07 3.19
CA VAL A 91 11.20 6.65 3.78
C VAL A 91 10.20 7.81 3.82
N SER A 92 10.64 9.00 4.21
CA SER A 92 9.78 10.18 4.38
C SER A 92 9.16 10.63 3.06
N VAL A 93 9.94 10.72 1.98
CA VAL A 93 9.46 11.10 0.65
C VAL A 93 8.49 10.05 0.09
N ALA A 94 8.84 8.76 0.18
CA ALA A 94 7.98 7.69 -0.30
C ALA A 94 6.63 7.67 0.42
N LEU A 95 6.63 7.84 1.76
CA LEU A 95 5.41 7.89 2.57
C LEU A 95 4.58 9.17 2.33
N ALA A 96 5.21 10.32 2.09
CA ALA A 96 4.50 11.52 1.68
C ALA A 96 3.83 11.33 0.31
N ALA A 97 4.53 10.73 -0.65
CA ALA A 97 4.01 10.46 -1.98
C ALA A 97 2.82 9.48 -1.98
N ILE A 98 2.91 8.39 -1.21
CA ILE A 98 1.84 7.38 -1.13
C ILE A 98 0.55 7.95 -0.53
N SER A 99 0.61 9.05 0.25
CA SER A 99 -0.57 9.74 0.78
C SER A 99 -1.52 10.23 -0.32
N SER A 100 -1.03 10.41 -1.56
CA SER A 100 -1.87 10.74 -2.72
C SER A 100 -2.86 9.63 -3.09
N ALA A 101 -2.75 8.43 -2.53
CA ALA A 101 -3.69 7.34 -2.76
C ALA A 101 -5.14 7.71 -2.43
N THR A 102 -5.38 8.55 -1.41
CA THR A 102 -6.74 9.02 -1.12
C THR A 102 -7.33 9.89 -2.24
N LEU A 103 -6.51 10.71 -2.89
CA LEU A 103 -6.94 11.46 -4.07
C LEU A 103 -7.40 10.50 -5.18
N PHE A 104 -6.55 9.55 -5.56
CA PHE A 104 -6.89 8.57 -6.59
C PHE A 104 -8.11 7.73 -6.20
N THR A 105 -8.21 7.30 -4.95
CA THR A 105 -9.39 6.56 -4.46
C THR A 105 -10.66 7.42 -4.55
N SER A 106 -10.59 8.71 -4.26
CA SER A 106 -11.74 9.62 -4.36
C SER A 106 -12.25 9.79 -5.80
N LEU A 107 -11.38 9.61 -6.78
CA LEU A 107 -11.72 9.63 -8.21
C LEU A 107 -12.18 8.26 -8.71
N LEU A 108 -11.50 7.18 -8.34
CA LEU A 108 -11.78 5.83 -8.82
C LEU A 108 -13.02 5.22 -8.17
N GLU A 109 -13.22 5.39 -6.86
CA GLU A 109 -14.38 4.79 -6.16
C GLU A 109 -15.73 5.23 -6.77
N PRO A 110 -16.00 6.52 -7.07
CA PRO A 110 -17.24 6.92 -7.74
C PRO A 110 -17.46 6.26 -9.09
N LEU A 111 -16.39 6.07 -9.88
CA LEU A 111 -16.47 5.44 -11.21
C LEU A 111 -16.85 3.96 -11.08
N PHE A 112 -16.14 3.21 -10.23
CA PHE A 112 -16.35 1.76 -10.08
C PHE A 112 -17.63 1.40 -9.31
N PHE A 113 -18.00 2.20 -8.28
CA PHE A 113 -19.24 2.02 -7.51
C PHE A 113 -20.44 2.77 -8.10
N LYS A 114 -20.28 3.44 -9.26
CA LYS A 114 -21.35 4.21 -9.95
C LYS A 114 -22.06 5.21 -9.01
N ARG A 115 -21.28 5.84 -8.11
CA ARG A 115 -21.77 6.90 -7.21
C ARG A 115 -21.46 8.29 -7.74
N LYS A 116 -22.22 9.29 -7.29
CA LYS A 116 -21.93 10.69 -7.65
C LYS A 116 -20.60 11.16 -6.98
N PHE A 117 -19.85 11.97 -7.71
CA PHE A 117 -18.71 12.70 -7.19
C PHE A 117 -19.18 13.71 -6.14
N ARG A 118 -18.38 13.88 -5.10
CA ARG A 118 -18.65 14.86 -4.03
C ARG A 118 -17.65 16.00 -4.15
N LEU A 119 -18.14 17.23 -4.32
CA LEU A 119 -17.29 18.41 -4.53
C LEU A 119 -16.17 18.56 -3.48
N TYR A 120 -16.45 18.25 -2.22
CA TYR A 120 -15.43 18.34 -1.17
C TYR A 120 -14.28 17.34 -1.38
N GLU A 121 -14.52 16.16 -1.97
CA GLU A 121 -13.48 15.16 -2.30
C GLU A 121 -12.53 15.73 -3.37
N ILE A 122 -13.06 16.48 -4.34
CA ILE A 122 -12.26 17.16 -5.38
C ILE A 122 -11.43 18.28 -4.76
N VAL A 123 -12.06 19.13 -3.94
CA VAL A 123 -11.36 20.24 -3.27
C VAL A 123 -10.19 19.75 -2.41
N PHE A 124 -10.41 18.71 -1.61
CA PHE A 124 -9.33 18.10 -0.84
C PHE A 124 -8.27 17.46 -1.72
N GLY A 125 -8.65 16.88 -2.87
CA GLY A 125 -7.70 16.39 -3.85
C GLY A 125 -6.78 17.49 -4.38
N VAL A 126 -7.30 18.67 -4.66
CA VAL A 126 -6.49 19.83 -5.09
C VAL A 126 -5.47 20.24 -4.00
N PHE A 127 -5.86 20.26 -2.74
CA PHE A 127 -4.92 20.56 -1.65
C PHE A 127 -3.81 19.49 -1.53
N ILE A 128 -4.13 18.22 -1.73
CA ILE A 128 -3.11 17.15 -1.78
C ILE A 128 -2.15 17.40 -2.94
N MET A 129 -2.65 17.76 -4.13
CA MET A 129 -1.80 18.08 -5.28
C MET A 129 -0.90 19.30 -5.03
N ILE A 130 -1.39 20.34 -4.36
CA ILE A 130 -0.57 21.48 -3.96
C ILE A 130 0.53 21.04 -2.99
N GLY A 131 0.22 20.21 -2.00
CA GLY A 131 1.21 19.65 -1.08
C GLY A 131 2.30 18.84 -1.78
N LEU A 132 1.92 17.97 -2.72
CA LEU A 132 2.87 17.21 -3.54
C LEU A 132 3.72 18.12 -4.44
N TYR A 133 3.12 19.15 -5.01
CA TYR A 133 3.84 20.15 -5.82
C TYR A 133 4.90 20.88 -5.00
N LEU A 134 4.59 21.28 -3.76
CA LEU A 134 5.58 21.86 -2.85
C LEU A 134 6.73 20.90 -2.60
N ILE A 135 6.44 19.65 -2.24
CA ILE A 135 7.48 18.65 -2.01
C ILE A 135 8.34 18.47 -3.28
N PHE A 136 7.72 18.34 -4.45
CA PHE A 136 8.43 18.16 -5.72
C PHE A 136 9.40 19.31 -6.04
N ASN A 137 9.02 20.56 -5.76
CA ASN A 137 9.86 21.71 -6.05
C ASN A 137 10.99 21.91 -5.03
N PHE A 138 10.79 21.54 -3.78
CA PHE A 138 11.80 21.70 -2.74
C PHE A 138 12.74 20.50 -2.62
N GLU A 139 12.28 19.29 -3.00
CA GLU A 139 13.06 18.04 -2.92
C GLU A 139 13.55 17.61 -4.30
N THR A 140 14.31 18.47 -4.98
CA THR A 140 14.77 18.25 -6.36
C THR A 140 15.65 17.01 -6.54
N HIS A 141 16.37 16.59 -5.49
CA HIS A 141 17.18 15.37 -5.51
C HIS A 141 16.34 14.08 -5.47
N TYR A 142 15.06 14.16 -5.06
CA TYR A 142 14.18 13.02 -4.83
C TYR A 142 13.01 12.93 -5.81
N GLN A 143 13.06 13.67 -6.92
CA GLN A 143 11.95 13.74 -7.88
C GLN A 143 11.56 12.37 -8.44
N LEU A 144 12.55 11.51 -8.77
CA LEU A 144 12.27 10.15 -9.24
C LEU A 144 11.54 9.33 -8.17
N GLY A 145 12.02 9.39 -6.93
CA GLY A 145 11.37 8.71 -5.80
C GLY A 145 9.93 9.19 -5.60
N LEU A 146 9.69 10.51 -5.71
CA LEU A 146 8.34 11.08 -5.58
C LEU A 146 7.42 10.62 -6.72
N ILE A 147 7.89 10.60 -7.97
CA ILE A 147 7.12 10.12 -9.13
C ILE A 147 6.77 8.63 -8.96
N LEU A 148 7.73 7.81 -8.54
CA LEU A 148 7.50 6.38 -8.26
C LEU A 148 6.48 6.19 -7.13
N GLY A 149 6.57 6.98 -6.07
CA GLY A 149 5.61 6.94 -4.95
C GLY A 149 4.20 7.34 -5.35
N ILE A 150 4.04 8.38 -6.20
CA ILE A 150 2.73 8.77 -6.76
C ILE A 150 2.18 7.68 -7.68
N THR A 151 3.03 7.08 -8.52
CA THR A 151 2.66 5.94 -9.36
C THR A 151 2.18 4.77 -8.51
N SER A 152 2.91 4.45 -7.46
CA SER A 152 2.54 3.44 -6.48
C SER A 152 1.18 3.74 -5.84
N ALA A 153 0.91 5.00 -5.48
CA ALA A 153 -0.37 5.44 -4.91
C ALA A 153 -1.56 5.23 -5.86
N PHE A 154 -1.36 5.45 -7.16
CA PHE A 154 -2.38 5.19 -8.18
C PHE A 154 -2.74 3.70 -8.23
N PHE A 155 -1.75 2.82 -8.27
CA PHE A 155 -1.98 1.37 -8.29
C PHE A 155 -2.54 0.87 -6.95
N ALA A 156 -2.11 1.43 -5.81
CA ALA A 156 -2.68 1.16 -4.50
C ALA A 156 -4.18 1.47 -4.46
N SER A 157 -4.57 2.62 -4.95
CA SER A 157 -5.97 3.03 -5.03
C SER A 157 -6.78 2.13 -5.94
N SER A 158 -6.20 1.74 -7.08
CA SER A 158 -6.86 0.89 -8.06
C SER A 158 -7.22 -0.48 -7.48
N PHE A 159 -6.25 -1.18 -6.88
CA PHE A 159 -6.55 -2.48 -6.27
C PHE A 159 -7.42 -2.34 -5.01
N THR A 160 -7.28 -1.27 -4.23
CA THR A 160 -8.14 -1.03 -3.05
C THR A 160 -9.61 -0.88 -3.44
N VAL A 161 -9.89 -0.14 -4.51
CA VAL A 161 -11.27 0.04 -5.01
C VAL A 161 -11.82 -1.29 -5.54
N LEU A 162 -11.03 -2.04 -6.31
CA LEU A 162 -11.43 -3.36 -6.81
C LEU A 162 -11.68 -4.35 -5.67
N ASN A 163 -10.80 -4.41 -4.67
CA ASN A 163 -10.98 -5.24 -3.49
C ASN A 163 -12.22 -4.86 -2.67
N GLY A 164 -12.56 -3.58 -2.62
CA GLY A 164 -13.79 -3.11 -2.01
C GLY A 164 -15.06 -3.65 -2.69
N ILE A 165 -14.99 -3.99 -3.99
CA ILE A 165 -16.08 -4.65 -4.72
C ILE A 165 -16.03 -6.16 -4.48
N LEU A 166 -14.86 -6.77 -4.69
CA LEU A 166 -14.68 -8.22 -4.67
C LEU A 166 -15.02 -8.83 -3.30
N VAL A 167 -14.66 -8.15 -2.21
CA VAL A 167 -14.86 -8.65 -0.84
C VAL A 167 -16.33 -8.65 -0.38
N LYS A 168 -17.22 -7.98 -1.12
CA LYS A 168 -18.66 -7.99 -0.78
C LYS A 168 -19.29 -9.36 -0.94
N THR A 169 -18.79 -10.15 -1.88
CA THR A 169 -19.36 -11.47 -2.25
C THR A 169 -18.38 -12.63 -2.04
N ASN A 170 -17.11 -12.33 -1.69
CA ASN A 170 -16.06 -13.34 -1.61
C ASN A 170 -15.30 -13.23 -0.28
N ASP A 171 -14.64 -14.32 0.11
CA ASP A 171 -13.77 -14.34 1.31
C ASP A 171 -12.46 -13.60 1.01
N ALA A 172 -12.05 -12.71 1.93
CA ALA A 172 -10.83 -11.92 1.78
C ALA A 172 -9.57 -12.78 1.63
N LYS A 173 -9.49 -13.94 2.32
CA LYS A 173 -8.35 -14.83 2.22
C LYS A 173 -8.27 -15.49 0.84
N ILE A 174 -9.44 -15.85 0.25
CA ILE A 174 -9.52 -16.41 -1.10
C ILE A 174 -9.14 -15.35 -2.14
N ILE A 175 -9.62 -14.12 -2.01
CA ILE A 175 -9.20 -13.03 -2.87
C ILE A 175 -7.67 -12.86 -2.78
N SER A 176 -7.15 -12.67 -1.56
CA SER A 176 -5.75 -12.37 -1.33
C SER A 176 -4.79 -13.46 -1.78
N ILE A 177 -5.12 -14.77 -1.62
CA ILE A 177 -4.25 -15.85 -2.09
C ILE A 177 -4.06 -15.80 -3.60
N TYR A 178 -5.15 -15.58 -4.36
CA TYR A 178 -5.07 -15.51 -5.82
C TYR A 178 -4.43 -14.21 -6.31
N GLU A 179 -4.66 -13.09 -5.63
CA GLU A 179 -3.99 -11.83 -5.93
C GLU A 179 -2.47 -11.93 -5.74
N LEU A 180 -2.03 -12.47 -4.60
CA LEU A 180 -0.60 -12.66 -4.35
C LEU A 180 -0.01 -13.71 -5.31
N THR A 181 -0.75 -14.74 -5.67
CA THR A 181 -0.32 -15.69 -6.72
C THR A 181 -0.16 -14.97 -8.07
N GLY A 182 -1.07 -14.10 -8.45
CA GLY A 182 -0.96 -13.28 -9.66
C GLY A 182 0.25 -12.35 -9.63
N ALA A 183 0.48 -11.68 -8.50
CA ALA A 183 1.67 -10.86 -8.29
C ALA A 183 2.96 -11.69 -8.38
N PHE A 184 2.99 -12.88 -7.78
CA PHE A 184 4.12 -13.79 -7.85
C PHE A 184 4.42 -14.25 -9.28
N ILE A 185 3.40 -14.61 -10.04
CA ILE A 185 3.54 -15.07 -11.43
C ILE A 185 4.12 -13.94 -12.30
N VAL A 186 3.52 -12.74 -12.26
CA VAL A 186 3.99 -11.64 -13.11
C VAL A 186 5.41 -11.19 -12.76
N LEU A 187 5.75 -11.15 -11.46
CA LEU A 187 7.11 -10.83 -11.03
C LEU A 187 8.10 -11.93 -11.43
N SER A 188 7.73 -13.20 -11.33
CA SER A 188 8.59 -14.31 -11.78
C SER A 188 8.87 -14.24 -13.28
N ILE A 189 7.85 -13.93 -14.09
CA ILE A 189 8.02 -13.73 -15.54
C ILE A 189 8.93 -12.52 -15.80
N TYR A 190 8.68 -11.39 -15.13
CA TYR A 190 9.49 -10.18 -15.27
C TYR A 190 10.97 -10.44 -14.92
N LEU A 191 11.23 -11.07 -13.78
CA LEU A 191 12.58 -11.39 -13.32
C LEU A 191 13.30 -12.38 -14.25
N PHE A 192 12.57 -13.35 -14.80
CA PHE A 192 13.11 -14.30 -15.77
C PHE A 192 13.50 -13.62 -17.10
N LEU A 193 12.70 -12.65 -17.56
CA LEU A 193 12.94 -11.93 -18.82
C LEU A 193 13.96 -10.80 -18.66
N ASN A 194 14.19 -10.31 -17.45
CA ASN A 194 15.08 -9.19 -17.16
C ASN A 194 16.53 -9.69 -16.95
N SER A 195 17.31 -9.67 -18.03
CA SER A 195 18.73 -10.09 -18.03
C SER A 195 19.64 -9.25 -17.10
N SER A 196 19.19 -8.08 -16.65
CA SER A 196 19.95 -7.22 -15.73
C SER A 196 19.95 -7.75 -14.30
N ILE A 197 19.01 -8.64 -13.94
CA ILE A 197 18.89 -9.23 -12.61
C ILE A 197 19.57 -10.60 -12.61
N ARG A 198 20.72 -10.67 -11.92
CA ARG A 198 21.51 -11.89 -11.81
C ARG A 198 21.04 -12.77 -10.67
N LEU A 199 21.35 -14.07 -10.72
CA LEU A 199 21.06 -15.03 -9.64
C LEU A 199 21.62 -14.59 -8.28
N GLU A 200 22.77 -13.91 -8.29
CA GLU A 200 23.39 -13.35 -7.08
C GLU A 200 22.49 -12.34 -6.34
N SER A 201 21.61 -11.64 -7.09
CA SER A 201 20.64 -10.71 -6.51
C SER A 201 19.59 -11.37 -5.60
N PHE A 202 19.45 -12.70 -5.69
CA PHE A 202 18.55 -13.49 -4.83
C PHE A 202 19.24 -14.01 -3.57
N SER A 203 20.53 -13.73 -3.37
CA SER A 203 21.23 -14.17 -2.18
C SER A 203 20.71 -13.44 -0.94
N LEU A 204 20.41 -14.20 0.12
CA LEU A 204 19.85 -13.67 1.35
C LEU A 204 20.89 -13.64 2.46
N THR A 205 21.11 -12.46 3.01
CA THR A 205 21.75 -12.34 4.33
C THR A 205 20.77 -12.73 5.44
N TYR A 206 21.25 -13.07 6.62
CA TYR A 206 20.38 -13.34 7.78
C TYR A 206 19.44 -12.17 8.10
N SER A 207 19.92 -10.93 8.00
CA SER A 207 19.13 -9.73 8.23
C SER A 207 18.01 -9.59 7.18
N ASN A 208 18.35 -9.71 5.88
CA ASN A 208 17.35 -9.66 4.82
C ASN A 208 16.30 -10.75 4.99
N PHE A 209 16.70 -11.97 5.32
CA PHE A 209 15.76 -13.08 5.55
C PHE A 209 14.78 -12.78 6.71
N PHE A 210 15.29 -12.29 7.84
CA PHE A 210 14.45 -11.93 8.99
C PHE A 210 13.47 -10.78 8.63
N TYR A 211 13.95 -9.71 7.99
CA TYR A 211 13.10 -8.60 7.58
C TYR A 211 12.05 -9.02 6.56
N LEU A 212 12.40 -9.90 5.62
CA LEU A 212 11.44 -10.48 4.66
C LEU A 212 10.39 -11.35 5.33
N LEU A 213 10.74 -12.12 6.35
CA LEU A 213 9.75 -12.88 7.13
C LEU A 213 8.75 -11.95 7.82
N VAL A 214 9.21 -10.88 8.47
CA VAL A 214 8.31 -9.88 9.07
C VAL A 214 7.45 -9.23 8.00
N LEU A 215 8.04 -8.80 6.90
CA LEU A 215 7.33 -8.15 5.79
C LEU A 215 6.29 -9.09 5.15
N GLY A 216 6.64 -10.34 4.91
CA GLY A 216 5.77 -11.33 4.28
C GLY A 216 4.68 -11.86 5.21
N LEU A 217 4.99 -12.16 6.47
CA LEU A 217 4.02 -12.76 7.39
C LEU A 217 3.17 -11.69 8.11
N VAL A 218 3.79 -10.64 8.65
CA VAL A 218 3.06 -9.64 9.43
C VAL A 218 2.44 -8.59 8.51
N CYS A 219 3.23 -7.96 7.63
CA CYS A 219 2.76 -6.85 6.80
C CYS A 219 1.98 -7.34 5.56
N THR A 220 2.10 -8.61 5.17
CA THR A 220 1.40 -9.16 3.99
C THR A 220 0.38 -10.21 4.39
N THR A 221 0.77 -11.36 4.97
CA THR A 221 -0.21 -12.40 5.31
C THR A 221 -1.29 -11.90 6.25
N PHE A 222 -0.93 -11.21 7.32
CA PHE A 222 -1.91 -10.70 8.28
C PHE A 222 -2.50 -9.36 7.84
N ALA A 223 -1.68 -8.31 7.70
CA ALA A 223 -2.18 -6.95 7.55
C ALA A 223 -2.87 -6.72 6.19
N PHE A 224 -2.36 -7.29 5.08
CA PHE A 224 -2.98 -7.17 3.77
C PHE A 224 -4.34 -7.88 3.73
N VAL A 225 -4.43 -9.15 4.18
CA VAL A 225 -5.72 -9.89 4.23
C VAL A 225 -6.72 -9.16 5.12
N ALA A 226 -6.28 -8.68 6.29
CA ALA A 226 -7.16 -7.94 7.20
C ALA A 226 -7.62 -6.60 6.59
N SER A 227 -6.78 -5.92 5.79
CA SER A 227 -7.16 -4.69 5.09
C SER A 227 -8.25 -4.93 4.03
N VAL A 228 -8.21 -6.07 3.34
CA VAL A 228 -9.28 -6.49 2.42
C VAL A 228 -10.55 -6.85 3.21
N GLU A 229 -10.41 -7.60 4.30
CA GLU A 229 -11.55 -8.03 5.15
C GLU A 229 -12.34 -6.85 5.74
N VAL A 230 -11.68 -5.78 6.20
CA VAL A 230 -12.37 -4.62 6.76
C VAL A 230 -13.24 -3.90 5.72
N MET A 231 -12.95 -4.04 4.44
CA MET A 231 -13.74 -3.44 3.35
C MET A 231 -15.10 -4.14 3.15
N LYS A 232 -15.38 -5.25 3.82
CA LYS A 232 -16.75 -5.79 3.92
C LYS A 232 -17.70 -4.77 4.55
N GLU A 233 -17.22 -4.01 5.53
CA GLU A 233 -18.03 -3.06 6.31
C GLU A 233 -17.65 -1.59 6.06
N LEU A 234 -16.39 -1.32 5.66
CA LEU A 234 -15.87 0.01 5.40
C LEU A 234 -15.71 0.24 3.89
N SER A 235 -15.93 1.48 3.43
CA SER A 235 -15.70 1.82 2.02
C SER A 235 -14.18 1.87 1.70
N PRO A 236 -13.78 1.62 0.45
CA PRO A 236 -12.40 1.79 0.00
C PRO A 236 -11.82 3.16 0.34
N PHE A 237 -12.60 4.22 0.14
CA PHE A 237 -12.21 5.57 0.52
C PHE A 237 -11.95 5.71 2.04
N THR A 238 -12.76 5.08 2.90
CA THR A 238 -12.54 5.12 4.36
C THR A 238 -11.26 4.39 4.74
N VAL A 239 -10.98 3.26 4.11
CA VAL A 239 -9.76 2.47 4.33
C VAL A 239 -8.54 3.27 3.85
N SER A 240 -8.54 3.79 2.63
CA SER A 240 -7.46 4.61 2.07
C SER A 240 -7.20 5.86 2.92
N LEU A 241 -8.25 6.56 3.36
CA LEU A 241 -8.13 7.73 4.24
C LEU A 241 -7.46 7.38 5.59
N THR A 242 -7.77 6.21 6.16
CA THR A 242 -7.17 5.79 7.43
C THR A 242 -5.72 5.33 7.22
N ILE A 243 -5.41 4.69 6.09
CA ILE A 243 -4.04 4.31 5.71
C ILE A 243 -3.13 5.54 5.62
N ASN A 244 -3.65 6.73 5.32
CA ASN A 244 -2.85 7.96 5.34
C ASN A 244 -2.35 8.40 6.74
N LEU A 245 -2.64 7.65 7.79
CA LEU A 245 -1.90 7.75 9.05
C LEU A 245 -0.55 6.99 9.01
N GLU A 246 -0.36 6.12 8.02
CA GLU A 246 0.92 5.41 7.79
C GLU A 246 2.12 6.37 7.71
N PRO A 247 2.08 7.46 6.90
CA PRO A 247 3.14 8.46 6.88
C PRO A 247 3.43 9.07 8.25
N VAL A 248 2.40 9.30 9.06
CA VAL A 248 2.61 9.88 10.42
C VAL A 248 3.48 8.94 11.26
N TYR A 249 3.11 7.67 11.34
CA TYR A 249 3.88 6.68 12.09
C TYR A 249 5.25 6.41 11.45
N GLY A 250 5.26 6.18 10.12
CA GLY A 250 6.46 5.79 9.40
C GLY A 250 7.52 6.87 9.37
N ILE A 251 7.16 8.15 9.15
CA ILE A 251 8.11 9.28 9.13
C ILE A 251 8.71 9.49 10.53
N ILE A 252 7.88 9.46 11.58
CA ILE A 252 8.39 9.62 12.95
C ILE A 252 9.41 8.52 13.27
N ILE A 253 9.06 7.27 12.98
CA ILE A 253 9.95 6.13 13.26
C ILE A 253 11.21 6.21 12.37
N ALA A 254 11.07 6.60 11.10
CA ALA A 254 12.19 6.74 10.17
C ALA A 254 13.20 7.79 10.63
N VAL A 255 12.71 8.95 11.07
CA VAL A 255 13.58 10.02 11.62
C VAL A 255 14.32 9.52 12.88
N ILE A 256 13.66 8.78 13.75
CA ILE A 256 14.29 8.22 14.96
C ILE A 256 15.35 7.18 14.60
N LEU A 257 15.09 6.30 13.63
CA LEU A 257 15.99 5.20 13.28
C LEU A 257 17.14 5.62 12.35
N PHE A 258 16.88 6.52 11.42
CA PHE A 258 17.82 6.85 10.33
C PHE A 258 18.38 8.29 10.42
N GLY A 259 17.87 9.11 11.33
CA GLY A 259 18.40 10.44 11.65
C GLY A 259 18.55 11.35 10.44
N GLU A 260 19.79 11.80 10.18
CA GLU A 260 20.13 12.79 9.15
C GLU A 260 19.67 12.40 7.72
N SER A 261 19.60 11.09 7.41
CA SER A 261 19.18 10.63 6.08
C SER A 261 17.67 10.83 5.81
N GLU A 262 16.91 11.18 6.84
CA GLU A 262 15.48 11.51 6.74
C GLU A 262 15.20 12.99 7.01
N LYS A 263 16.24 13.82 7.19
CA LYS A 263 16.08 15.27 7.27
C LYS A 263 15.71 15.83 5.90
N MET A 264 14.67 16.62 5.88
CA MET A 264 14.07 17.19 4.69
C MET A 264 14.09 18.71 4.75
N THR A 265 13.83 19.38 3.62
CA THR A 265 13.70 20.83 3.56
C THR A 265 12.43 21.31 4.27
N ASN A 266 12.39 22.61 4.60
CA ASN A 266 11.18 23.24 5.14
C ASN A 266 9.97 23.09 4.18
N GLY A 267 10.22 23.11 2.87
CA GLY A 267 9.19 22.92 1.85
C GLY A 267 8.56 21.53 1.91
N PHE A 268 9.36 20.49 2.18
CA PHE A 268 8.84 19.13 2.42
C PHE A 268 7.88 19.12 3.62
N TYR A 269 8.29 19.70 4.76
CA TYR A 269 7.45 19.71 5.97
C TYR A 269 6.15 20.50 5.76
N LEU A 270 6.20 21.63 5.05
CA LEU A 270 5.01 22.39 4.68
C LEU A 270 4.08 21.60 3.77
N GLY A 271 4.61 20.97 2.73
CA GLY A 271 3.83 20.13 1.82
C GLY A 271 3.19 18.94 2.54
N THR A 272 3.97 18.24 3.38
CA THR A 272 3.49 17.11 4.18
C THR A 272 2.40 17.56 5.18
N LEU A 273 2.59 18.68 5.86
CA LEU A 273 1.59 19.25 6.77
C LEU A 273 0.28 19.59 6.04
N LEU A 274 0.38 20.16 4.83
CA LEU A 274 -0.79 20.47 4.00
C LEU A 274 -1.53 19.18 3.61
N ILE A 275 -0.81 18.13 3.18
CA ILE A 275 -1.39 16.82 2.85
C ILE A 275 -2.10 16.25 4.07
N LEU A 276 -1.40 16.08 5.19
CA LEU A 276 -1.97 15.50 6.41
C LEU A 276 -3.13 16.33 6.96
N GLY A 277 -3.01 17.66 6.99
CA GLY A 277 -4.08 18.57 7.40
C GLY A 277 -5.34 18.41 6.53
N THR A 278 -5.15 18.26 5.22
CA THR A 278 -6.25 18.01 4.28
C THR A 278 -6.94 16.67 4.56
N LEU A 279 -6.18 15.64 4.88
CA LEU A 279 -6.72 14.31 5.20
C LEU A 279 -7.54 14.34 6.51
N PHE A 280 -7.04 15.01 7.55
CA PHE A 280 -7.77 15.20 8.80
C PHE A 280 -9.04 16.03 8.60
N ALA A 281 -8.97 17.12 7.83
CA ALA A 281 -10.13 17.93 7.47
C ALA A 281 -11.19 17.11 6.73
N ASN A 282 -10.78 16.28 5.76
CA ASN A 282 -11.69 15.40 5.03
C ASN A 282 -12.37 14.38 5.95
N ALA A 283 -11.62 13.76 6.87
CA ALA A 283 -12.16 12.84 7.87
C ALA A 283 -13.23 13.52 8.76
N TRP A 284 -12.93 14.73 9.23
CA TRP A 284 -13.86 15.53 10.06
C TRP A 284 -15.13 15.93 9.29
N PHE A 285 -14.98 16.42 8.05
CA PHE A 285 -16.12 16.76 7.18
C PHE A 285 -17.06 15.58 6.93
N LYS A 286 -16.49 14.40 6.70
CA LYS A 286 -17.26 13.18 6.49
C LYS A 286 -18.06 12.77 7.72
N LYS A 287 -17.45 12.90 8.93
CA LYS A 287 -18.13 12.60 10.20
C LYS A 287 -19.33 13.52 10.44
N LYS A 288 -19.25 14.79 10.03
CA LYS A 288 -20.32 15.79 10.22
C LYS A 288 -21.51 15.59 9.27
N LYS A 289 -21.31 14.89 8.14
CA LYS A 289 -22.36 14.62 7.12
C LYS A 289 -22.95 13.20 7.19
N ALA A 290 -22.43 12.32 8.03
CA ALA A 290 -22.94 10.98 8.34
C ALA A 290 -23.83 11.01 9.60
#